data_e51defa270a25792ecb468f2370af4ed
#
_entry.id   e51defa270a25792ecb468f2370af4ed
#
_cell.length_a   1.000
_cell.length_b   1.000
_cell.length_c   1.000
_cell.angle_alpha   90.00
_cell.angle_beta   90.00
_cell.angle_gamma   90.00
#
_symmetry.space_group_name_H-M   'P 1'
#
loop_
_entity.id
_entity.type
_entity.pdbx_description
1 polymer ?
#
loop_
_entity_poly.entity_id
_entity_poly.type
_entity_poly.pdbx_seq_one_letter_code
_entity_poly.pdbx_strand_id
1 'polypeptide(L)'
;CVTLYTLDFHRPLFNQTASDSHLVRVGKRVGTGLAIVSICVAPFVSNAPSGLYDFLQECFGFYSMPILAIVLVGFYTKRVPACAPKITLVVHVILYSISKFLPLNVHYLYVLSVLFPVDLALMLLIGKLKPRATDFILEDSKAVDLTPWKYVKPAALTCFILMLCVY
;
A
#
# COMPACT_ATOMS: atom_id res chain seq x y z
N CYS A 1 11.64 -5.74 -0.74
CA CYS A 1 12.18 -4.50 -1.34
C CYS A 1 13.23 -4.79 -2.40
N VAL A 2 14.32 -5.52 -2.10
CA VAL A 2 15.44 -5.78 -3.04
C VAL A 2 14.97 -6.45 -4.32
N THR A 3 14.14 -7.50 -4.23
CA THR A 3 13.61 -8.24 -5.38
C THR A 3 12.74 -7.35 -6.26
N LEU A 4 11.83 -6.58 -5.66
CA LEU A 4 10.97 -5.63 -6.38
C LEU A 4 11.81 -4.57 -7.10
N TYR A 5 12.80 -3.98 -6.41
CA TYR A 5 13.69 -3.03 -7.05
C TYR A 5 14.42 -3.64 -8.26
N THR A 6 14.96 -4.86 -8.09
CA THR A 6 15.79 -5.48 -9.11
C THR A 6 14.98 -5.91 -10.34
N LEU A 7 13.77 -6.48 -10.13
CA LEU A 7 12.94 -7.03 -11.21
C LEU A 7 12.01 -5.98 -11.83
N ASP A 8 11.39 -5.11 -11.00
CA ASP A 8 10.35 -4.19 -11.46
C ASP A 8 10.90 -2.80 -11.83
N PHE A 9 12.05 -2.41 -11.26
CA PHE A 9 12.68 -1.12 -11.56
C PHE A 9 13.96 -1.27 -12.37
N HIS A 10 14.94 -2.02 -11.86
CA HIS A 10 16.25 -2.07 -12.49
C HIS A 10 16.21 -2.75 -13.87
N ARG A 11 15.55 -3.89 -13.97
CA ARG A 11 15.46 -4.64 -15.23
C ARG A 11 14.75 -3.86 -16.34
N PRO A 12 13.55 -3.32 -16.17
CA PRO A 12 12.84 -2.62 -17.24
C PRO A 12 13.42 -1.24 -17.59
N LEU A 13 14.01 -0.53 -16.62
CA LEU A 13 14.50 0.84 -16.82
C LEU A 13 15.95 0.91 -17.29
N PHE A 14 16.82 0.02 -16.81
CA PHE A 14 18.26 0.14 -17.05
C PHE A 14 18.82 -0.98 -17.93
N ASN A 15 18.29 -2.20 -17.86
CA ASN A 15 18.85 -3.30 -18.65
C ASN A 15 17.83 -4.44 -18.83
N GLN A 16 17.05 -4.36 -19.90
CA GLN A 16 16.03 -5.35 -20.25
C GLN A 16 16.57 -6.74 -20.55
N THR A 17 17.85 -6.83 -20.98
CA THR A 17 18.53 -8.08 -21.35
C THR A 17 19.52 -8.55 -20.29
N ALA A 18 19.44 -8.01 -19.07
CA ALA A 18 20.35 -8.37 -17.99
C ALA A 18 20.32 -9.87 -17.68
N SER A 19 21.49 -10.48 -17.58
CA SER A 19 21.62 -11.88 -17.13
C SER A 19 21.26 -12.02 -15.67
N ASP A 20 20.77 -13.18 -15.26
CA ASP A 20 20.37 -13.45 -13.88
C ASP A 20 21.53 -13.21 -12.88
N SER A 21 22.75 -13.53 -13.27
CA SER A 21 23.94 -13.26 -12.46
C SER A 21 24.18 -11.76 -12.22
N HIS A 22 23.87 -10.91 -13.20
CA HIS A 22 23.91 -9.46 -13.05
C HIS A 22 22.83 -8.95 -12.10
N LEU A 23 21.60 -9.44 -12.24
CA LEU A 23 20.46 -9.07 -11.37
C LEU A 23 20.72 -9.45 -9.91
N VAL A 24 21.30 -10.63 -9.66
CA VAL A 24 21.71 -11.06 -8.31
C VAL A 24 22.77 -10.14 -7.72
N ARG A 25 23.74 -9.71 -8.52
CA ARG A 25 24.80 -8.79 -8.08
C ARG A 25 24.24 -7.40 -7.74
N VAL A 26 23.34 -6.88 -8.56
CA VAL A 26 22.62 -5.62 -8.28
C VAL A 26 21.78 -5.78 -7.02
N GLY A 27 21.04 -6.87 -6.88
CA GLY A 27 20.27 -7.16 -5.68
C GLY A 27 21.11 -7.18 -4.41
N LYS A 28 22.28 -7.82 -4.43
CA LYS A 28 23.22 -7.81 -3.30
C LYS A 28 23.67 -6.39 -2.93
N ARG A 29 24.05 -5.57 -3.91
CA ARG A 29 24.47 -4.17 -3.66
C ARG A 29 23.35 -3.32 -3.05
N VAL A 30 22.15 -3.41 -3.62
CA VAL A 30 20.97 -2.71 -3.10
C VAL A 30 20.61 -3.20 -1.70
N GLY A 31 20.63 -4.52 -1.47
CA GLY A 31 20.37 -5.10 -0.16
C GLY A 31 21.38 -4.64 0.90
N THR A 32 22.68 -4.61 0.55
CA THR A 32 23.71 -4.09 1.44
C THR A 32 23.49 -2.60 1.74
N GLY A 33 23.17 -1.79 0.72
CA GLY A 33 22.85 -0.38 0.91
C GLY A 33 21.65 -0.15 1.84
N LEU A 34 20.57 -0.90 1.64
CA LEU A 34 19.40 -0.86 2.52
C LEU A 34 19.73 -1.29 3.96
N ALA A 35 20.57 -2.31 4.14
CA ALA A 35 21.00 -2.74 5.46
C ALA A 35 21.78 -1.63 6.20
N ILE A 36 22.70 -0.96 5.51
CA ILE A 36 23.45 0.16 6.08
C ILE A 36 22.50 1.30 6.48
N VAL A 37 21.58 1.68 5.59
CA VAL A 37 20.56 2.71 5.89
C VAL A 37 19.73 2.32 7.10
N SER A 38 19.28 1.06 7.19
CA SER A 38 18.51 0.57 8.33
C SER A 38 19.29 0.68 9.66
N ILE A 39 20.57 0.35 9.65
CA ILE A 39 21.44 0.48 10.84
C ILE A 39 21.57 1.96 11.24
N CYS A 40 21.72 2.87 10.28
CA CYS A 40 21.80 4.30 10.56
C CYS A 40 20.48 4.89 11.09
N VAL A 41 19.35 4.37 10.66
CA VAL A 41 18.00 4.83 11.07
C VAL A 41 17.62 4.26 12.45
N ALA A 42 18.08 3.08 12.81
CA ALA A 42 17.70 2.41 14.06
C ALA A 42 17.85 3.29 15.34
N PRO A 43 18.92 4.07 15.56
CA PRO A 43 19.04 4.93 16.73
C PRO A 43 17.99 6.06 16.78
N PHE A 44 17.56 6.56 15.62
CA PHE A 44 16.53 7.60 15.56
C PHE A 44 15.15 7.06 15.96
N VAL A 45 14.88 5.82 15.57
CA VAL A 45 13.63 5.13 15.92
C VAL A 45 13.57 4.79 17.41
N SER A 46 14.69 4.44 18.04
CA SER A 46 14.74 4.15 19.48
C SER A 46 14.43 5.36 20.36
N ASN A 47 14.64 6.57 19.86
CA ASN A 47 14.38 7.83 20.55
C ASN A 47 13.00 8.44 20.22
N ALA A 48 12.09 7.68 19.59
CA ALA A 48 10.75 8.16 19.23
C ALA A 48 9.95 8.56 20.49
N PRO A 49 9.38 9.78 20.55
CA PRO A 49 8.73 10.33 21.75
C PRO A 49 7.50 9.54 22.20
N SER A 50 6.78 8.95 21.27
CA SER A 50 5.55 8.18 21.50
C SER A 50 5.77 6.67 21.69
N GLY A 51 7.03 6.24 21.73
CA GLY A 51 7.38 4.82 21.76
C GLY A 51 7.53 4.19 20.38
N LEU A 52 8.28 3.10 20.34
CA LEU A 52 8.59 2.37 19.11
C LEU A 52 7.33 1.84 18.41
N TYR A 53 6.39 1.31 19.19
CA TYR A 53 5.16 0.72 18.66
C TYR A 53 4.30 1.76 17.93
N ASP A 54 4.04 2.89 18.58
CA ASP A 54 3.21 3.95 18.00
C ASP A 54 3.87 4.56 16.77
N PHE A 55 5.18 4.74 16.80
CA PHE A 55 5.93 5.22 15.63
C PHE A 55 5.81 4.26 14.43
N LEU A 56 5.98 2.95 14.65
CA LEU A 56 5.82 1.95 13.60
C LEU A 56 4.38 1.92 13.07
N GLN A 57 3.40 1.96 13.98
CA GLN A 57 1.97 1.97 13.62
C GLN A 57 1.62 3.20 12.77
N GLU A 58 2.17 4.35 13.14
CA GLU A 58 2.01 5.57 12.38
C GLU A 58 2.62 5.47 10.97
N CYS A 59 3.85 4.95 10.86
CA CYS A 59 4.49 4.71 9.58
C CYS A 59 3.69 3.72 8.71
N PHE A 60 3.14 2.65 9.31
CA PHE A 60 2.30 1.71 8.59
C PHE A 60 0.98 2.37 8.15
N GLY A 61 0.33 3.14 8.98
CA GLY A 61 -0.89 3.86 8.66
C GLY A 61 -0.73 4.81 7.47
N PHE A 62 0.40 5.51 7.42
CA PHE A 62 0.71 6.48 6.38
C PHE A 62 0.60 5.91 4.95
N TYR A 63 1.10 4.70 4.69
CA TYR A 63 1.04 4.12 3.35
C TYR A 63 -0.04 3.05 3.18
N SER A 64 -0.47 2.38 4.26
CA SER A 64 -1.46 1.31 4.17
C SER A 64 -2.86 1.84 3.89
N MET A 65 -3.23 3.00 4.43
CA MET A 65 -4.56 3.58 4.25
C MET A 65 -4.87 3.93 2.80
N PRO A 66 -4.03 4.69 2.07
CA PRO A 66 -4.30 4.96 0.68
C PRO A 66 -4.24 3.71 -0.19
N ILE A 67 -3.36 2.74 0.11
CA ILE A 67 -3.30 1.46 -0.61
C ILE A 67 -4.61 0.69 -0.42
N LEU A 68 -5.14 0.62 0.81
CA LEU A 68 -6.43 -0.03 1.07
C LEU A 68 -7.57 0.64 0.30
N ALA A 69 -7.63 1.96 0.27
CA ALA A 69 -8.61 2.71 -0.51
C ALA A 69 -8.50 2.40 -2.02
N ILE A 70 -7.28 2.35 -2.56
CA ILE A 70 -6.99 2.01 -3.95
C ILE A 70 -7.48 0.60 -4.29
N VAL A 71 -7.16 -0.36 -3.45
CA VAL A 71 -7.56 -1.76 -3.65
C VAL A 71 -9.08 -1.91 -3.59
N LEU A 72 -9.74 -1.31 -2.60
CA LEU A 72 -11.20 -1.34 -2.48
C LEU A 72 -11.88 -0.75 -3.72
N VAL A 73 -11.48 0.45 -4.12
CA VAL A 73 -12.06 1.08 -5.33
C VAL A 73 -11.75 0.27 -6.58
N GLY A 74 -10.55 -0.31 -6.68
CA GLY A 74 -10.16 -1.17 -7.80
C GLY A 74 -11.03 -2.43 -7.94
N PHE A 75 -11.43 -3.04 -6.82
CA PHE A 75 -12.31 -4.22 -6.83
C PHE A 75 -13.78 -3.88 -7.11
N TYR A 76 -14.27 -2.78 -6.56
CA TYR A 76 -15.69 -2.43 -6.66
C TYR A 76 -16.03 -1.56 -7.88
N THR A 77 -15.03 -0.97 -8.56
CA THR A 77 -15.27 -0.08 -9.70
C THR A 77 -14.49 -0.51 -10.94
N LYS A 78 -15.13 -0.48 -12.10
CA LYS A 78 -14.53 -0.91 -13.37
C LYS A 78 -14.05 0.24 -14.25
N ARG A 79 -14.45 1.48 -13.93
CA ARG A 79 -14.26 2.66 -14.80
C ARG A 79 -13.32 3.72 -14.25
N VAL A 80 -12.71 3.48 -13.11
CA VAL A 80 -11.75 4.40 -12.54
C VAL A 80 -10.44 4.36 -13.34
N PRO A 81 -9.93 5.51 -13.83
CA PRO A 81 -8.72 5.55 -14.64
C PRO A 81 -7.48 5.24 -13.81
N ALA A 82 -6.43 4.73 -14.46
CA ALA A 82 -5.15 4.39 -13.82
C ALA A 82 -4.40 5.60 -13.20
N CYS A 83 -4.79 6.83 -13.53
CA CYS A 83 -4.23 8.04 -12.90
C CYS A 83 -4.83 8.30 -11.51
N ALA A 84 -6.05 7.84 -11.23
CA ALA A 84 -6.72 8.09 -9.94
C ALA A 84 -5.91 7.57 -8.74
N PRO A 85 -5.43 6.32 -8.71
CA PRO A 85 -4.58 5.82 -7.62
C PRO A 85 -3.33 6.66 -7.38
N LYS A 86 -2.67 7.11 -8.47
CA LYS A 86 -1.45 7.93 -8.38
C LYS A 86 -1.73 9.28 -7.73
N ILE A 87 -2.81 9.94 -8.17
CA ILE A 87 -3.23 11.24 -7.63
C ILE A 87 -3.62 11.08 -6.16
N THR A 88 -4.43 10.09 -5.82
CA THR A 88 -4.88 9.83 -4.45
C THR A 88 -3.70 9.60 -3.52
N LEU A 89 -2.73 8.79 -3.92
CA LEU A 89 -1.53 8.53 -3.11
C LEU A 89 -0.74 9.83 -2.85
N VAL A 90 -0.54 10.66 -3.86
CA VAL A 90 0.17 11.94 -3.71
C VAL A 90 -0.60 12.88 -2.80
N VAL A 91 -1.91 13.01 -3.00
CA VAL A 91 -2.78 13.86 -2.17
C VAL A 91 -2.80 13.38 -0.72
N HIS A 92 -2.90 12.07 -0.47
CA HIS A 92 -2.83 11.50 0.87
C HIS A 92 -1.52 11.87 1.58
N VAL A 93 -0.38 11.67 0.90
CA VAL A 93 0.95 12.01 1.43
C VAL A 93 1.02 13.49 1.81
N ILE A 94 0.53 14.37 0.94
CA ILE A 94 0.54 15.83 1.18
C ILE A 94 -0.37 16.16 2.38
N LEU A 95 -1.61 15.69 2.41
CA LEU A 95 -2.57 15.99 3.47
C LEU A 95 -2.10 15.44 4.83
N TYR A 96 -1.58 14.22 4.85
CA TYR A 96 -1.02 13.64 6.06
C TYR A 96 0.20 14.42 6.55
N SER A 97 1.13 14.79 5.64
CA SER A 97 2.29 15.61 5.99
C SER A 97 1.86 16.97 6.56
N ILE A 98 0.89 17.64 5.94
CA ILE A 98 0.34 18.90 6.44
C ILE A 98 -0.24 18.71 7.85
N SER A 99 -0.97 17.62 8.10
CA SER A 99 -1.53 17.35 9.43
C SER A 99 -0.49 17.22 10.53
N LYS A 100 0.74 16.83 10.18
CA LYS A 100 1.87 16.75 11.12
C LYS A 100 2.51 18.10 11.43
N PHE A 101 2.49 19.03 10.48
CA PHE A 101 3.00 20.39 10.70
C PHE A 101 1.99 21.30 11.42
N LEU A 102 0.69 20.99 11.38
CA LEU A 102 -0.29 21.69 12.18
C LEU A 102 -0.21 21.21 13.65
N PRO A 103 -0.25 22.12 14.63
CA PRO A 103 -0.28 21.75 16.05
C PRO A 103 -1.67 21.19 16.44
N LEU A 104 -2.12 20.18 15.73
CA LEU A 104 -3.34 19.46 16.03
C LEU A 104 -3.01 18.48 17.16
N ASN A 105 -3.46 18.74 18.38
CA ASN A 105 -3.38 17.79 19.50
C ASN A 105 -4.34 16.60 19.30
N VAL A 106 -4.31 16.01 18.09
CA VAL A 106 -5.19 14.92 17.68
C VAL A 106 -4.34 13.68 17.40
N HIS A 107 -4.78 12.57 17.95
CA HIS A 107 -4.10 11.30 17.72
C HIS A 107 -4.11 10.93 16.24
N TYR A 108 -3.00 10.41 15.71
CA TYR A 108 -2.82 10.08 14.29
C TYR A 108 -3.93 9.18 13.72
N LEU A 109 -4.53 8.30 14.53
CA LEU A 109 -5.63 7.44 14.10
C LEU A 109 -6.87 8.22 13.65
N TYR A 110 -7.20 9.34 14.30
CA TYR A 110 -8.32 10.18 13.87
C TYR A 110 -8.03 10.84 12.52
N VAL A 111 -6.79 11.28 12.31
CA VAL A 111 -6.37 11.85 11.02
C VAL A 111 -6.52 10.80 9.92
N LEU A 112 -6.02 9.59 10.13
CA LEU A 112 -6.14 8.48 9.17
C LEU A 112 -7.60 8.09 8.93
N SER A 113 -8.45 8.09 9.97
CA SER A 113 -9.88 7.79 9.86
C SER A 113 -10.63 8.80 8.99
N VAL A 114 -10.19 10.06 8.99
CA VAL A 114 -10.76 11.10 8.11
C VAL A 114 -10.18 11.03 6.71
N LEU A 115 -8.89 10.76 6.57
CA LEU A 115 -8.24 10.68 5.26
C LEU A 115 -8.73 9.49 4.43
N PHE A 116 -9.04 8.37 5.06
CA PHE A 116 -9.52 7.18 4.34
C PHE A 116 -10.80 7.44 3.50
N PRO A 117 -11.90 7.99 4.04
CA PRO A 117 -13.05 8.34 3.23
C PRO A 117 -12.77 9.46 2.22
N VAL A 118 -11.83 10.37 2.50
CA VAL A 118 -11.39 11.40 1.56
C VAL A 118 -10.70 10.73 0.35
N ASP A 119 -9.83 9.76 0.57
CA ASP A 119 -9.17 8.99 -0.49
C ASP A 119 -10.18 8.24 -1.36
N LEU A 120 -11.17 7.58 -0.73
CA LEU A 120 -12.26 6.91 -1.46
C LEU A 120 -13.07 7.91 -2.30
N ALA A 121 -13.47 9.03 -1.71
CA ALA A 121 -14.24 10.07 -2.39
C ALA A 121 -13.45 10.66 -3.57
N LEU A 122 -12.16 10.93 -3.39
CA LEU A 122 -11.28 11.47 -4.42
C LEU A 122 -11.17 10.50 -5.60
N MET A 123 -10.95 9.22 -5.35
CA MET A 123 -10.87 8.21 -6.41
C MET A 123 -12.18 8.08 -7.18
N LEU A 124 -13.32 8.04 -6.49
CA LEU A 124 -14.64 7.97 -7.11
C LEU A 124 -14.95 9.24 -7.91
N LEU A 125 -14.56 10.40 -7.41
CA LEU A 125 -14.71 11.68 -8.08
C LEU A 125 -13.90 11.71 -9.38
N ILE A 126 -12.64 11.32 -9.35
CA ILE A 126 -11.79 11.23 -10.55
C ILE A 126 -12.38 10.22 -11.55
N GLY A 127 -12.91 9.09 -11.04
CA GLY A 127 -13.58 8.10 -11.86
C GLY A 127 -14.85 8.64 -12.56
N LYS A 128 -15.58 9.56 -11.92
CA LYS A 128 -16.74 10.24 -12.54
C LYS A 128 -16.32 11.32 -13.53
N LEU A 129 -15.27 12.10 -13.22
CA LEU A 129 -14.80 13.20 -14.07
C LEU A 129 -14.09 12.73 -15.34
N LYS A 130 -13.33 11.65 -15.23
CA LYS A 130 -12.58 11.06 -16.35
C LYS A 130 -12.77 9.53 -16.36
N PRO A 131 -13.97 9.06 -16.71
CA PRO A 131 -14.19 7.61 -16.76
C PRO A 131 -13.31 6.98 -17.83
N ARG A 132 -12.83 5.76 -17.55
CA ARG A 132 -12.10 4.96 -18.52
C ARG A 132 -13.01 4.64 -19.71
N ALA A 133 -12.48 4.72 -20.92
CA ALA A 133 -13.26 4.47 -22.16
C ALA A 133 -13.72 3.01 -22.28
N THR A 134 -12.96 2.06 -21.72
CA THR A 134 -13.28 0.63 -21.70
C THR A 134 -13.32 0.14 -20.27
N ASP A 135 -14.30 -0.70 -19.94
CA ASP A 135 -14.39 -1.33 -18.62
C ASP A 135 -13.15 -2.20 -18.40
N PHE A 136 -12.62 -2.16 -17.19
CA PHE A 136 -11.53 -3.04 -16.79
C PHE A 136 -12.08 -4.45 -16.60
N ILE A 137 -11.59 -5.39 -17.42
CA ILE A 137 -11.86 -6.82 -17.29
C ILE A 137 -10.55 -7.45 -16.79
N LEU A 138 -10.61 -8.08 -15.63
CA LEU A 138 -9.51 -8.89 -15.14
C LEU A 138 -9.48 -10.18 -15.97
N GLU A 139 -8.46 -10.32 -16.81
CA GLU A 139 -8.25 -11.58 -17.53
C GLU A 139 -7.85 -12.65 -16.52
N ASP A 140 -8.70 -13.67 -16.41
CA ASP A 140 -8.36 -14.85 -15.62
C ASP A 140 -7.28 -15.66 -16.35
N SER A 141 -6.09 -15.69 -15.79
CA SER A 141 -4.96 -16.46 -16.34
C SER A 141 -5.19 -17.96 -16.28
N LYS A 142 -6.27 -18.45 -15.64
CA LYS A 142 -6.57 -19.87 -15.39
C LYS A 142 -5.41 -20.65 -14.76
N ALA A 143 -4.46 -19.93 -14.19
CA ALA A 143 -3.29 -20.51 -13.53
C ALA A 143 -3.62 -21.15 -12.17
N VAL A 144 -4.75 -20.76 -11.59
CA VAL A 144 -5.22 -21.27 -10.30
C VAL A 144 -6.70 -21.63 -10.45
N ASP A 145 -7.08 -22.77 -9.86
CA ASP A 145 -8.48 -23.18 -9.76
C ASP A 145 -9.22 -22.23 -8.80
N LEU A 146 -10.13 -21.43 -9.36
CA LEU A 146 -10.94 -20.43 -8.63
C LEU A 146 -12.26 -21.03 -8.15
N THR A 147 -12.46 -22.34 -8.18
CA THR A 147 -13.67 -22.94 -7.64
C THR A 147 -13.81 -22.62 -6.16
N PRO A 148 -14.95 -22.00 -5.74
CA PRO A 148 -15.11 -21.58 -4.36
C PRO A 148 -15.13 -22.81 -3.44
N TRP A 149 -14.24 -22.81 -2.46
CA TRP A 149 -14.27 -23.84 -1.42
C TRP A 149 -15.61 -23.81 -0.68
N LYS A 150 -16.29 -24.94 -0.64
CA LYS A 150 -17.66 -25.08 -0.07
C LYS A 150 -17.81 -24.50 1.33
N TYR A 151 -16.76 -24.55 2.14
CA TYR A 151 -16.77 -24.11 3.53
C TYR A 151 -16.15 -22.73 3.77
N VAL A 152 -15.86 -21.97 2.73
CA VAL A 152 -15.24 -20.62 2.84
C VAL A 152 -16.10 -19.69 3.73
N LYS A 153 -17.42 -19.65 3.50
CA LYS A 153 -18.32 -18.76 4.26
C LYS A 153 -18.40 -19.11 5.75
N PRO A 154 -18.67 -20.38 6.14
CA PRO A 154 -18.70 -20.75 7.56
C PRO A 154 -17.31 -20.61 8.21
N ALA A 155 -16.23 -20.93 7.54
CA ALA A 155 -14.88 -20.76 8.08
C ALA A 155 -14.57 -19.26 8.34
N ALA A 156 -14.88 -18.38 7.38
CA ALA A 156 -14.71 -16.94 7.54
C ALA A 156 -15.55 -16.38 8.70
N LEU A 157 -16.80 -16.82 8.82
CA LEU A 157 -17.68 -16.43 9.94
C LEU A 157 -17.13 -16.90 11.28
N THR A 158 -16.64 -18.13 11.35
CA THR A 158 -16.04 -18.69 12.58
C THR A 158 -14.81 -17.90 12.98
N CYS A 159 -13.90 -17.58 12.04
CA CYS A 159 -12.73 -16.76 12.30
C CYS A 159 -13.13 -15.34 12.79
N PHE A 160 -14.15 -14.75 12.17
CA PHE A 160 -14.66 -13.44 12.59
C PHE A 160 -15.25 -13.45 14.01
N ILE A 161 -16.05 -14.46 14.35
CA ILE A 161 -16.59 -14.63 15.71
C ILE A 161 -15.48 -14.84 16.73
N LEU A 162 -14.50 -15.71 16.44
CA LEU A 162 -13.35 -15.92 17.30
C LEU A 162 -12.56 -14.64 17.53
N MET A 163 -12.35 -13.85 16.49
CA MET A 163 -11.69 -12.55 16.61
C MET A 163 -12.43 -11.59 17.52
N LEU A 164 -13.78 -11.54 17.41
CA LEU A 164 -14.61 -10.72 18.31
C LEU A 164 -14.63 -11.22 19.77
N CYS A 165 -14.50 -12.53 19.99
CA CYS A 165 -14.44 -13.10 21.34
C CYS A 165 -13.08 -12.85 22.04
N VAL A 166 -12.01 -12.63 21.29
CA VAL A 166 -10.67 -12.40 21.84
C VAL A 166 -10.43 -10.91 22.12
N TYR A 167 -11.15 -10.03 21.43
CA TYR A 167 -11.09 -8.57 21.60
C TYR A 167 -12.21 -8.08 22.54
#